data_2d7194f56bf8bc9225060b02a138171a
#
_entry.id   2d7194f56bf8bc9225060b02a138171a
#
_cell.length_a   1.000
_cell.length_b   1.000
_cell.length_c   1.000
_cell.angle_alpha   90.00
_cell.angle_beta   90.00
_cell.angle_gamma   90.00
#
_symmetry.space_group_name_H-M   'P 1'
#
loop_
_entity.id
_entity.type
_entity.pdbx_description
1 polymer ?
#
loop_
_entity_poly.entity_id
_entity_poly.type
_entity_poly.pdbx_seq_one_letter_code
_entity_poly.pdbx_strand_id
1 'polypeptide(L)'
;RGGGYYIYINDYIVMNITGDIYTNGSWGLQYATQYRKRYKFNGNLNFTISKNYVSEKGLPDYQESSDWSVRWTHTQDGKANPYSSFSASVDMSSANNNYYNANTVDGIANQRKQSSISWSKKWPESPFSLSGSFNHSQNSRDSSIAITLPNLSLRMTQIYPFRKKGKSGEMKWYDNIGVSYSAELRNSIQTKEDK
;
A
#
# COMPACT_ATOMS: atom_id res chain seq x y z
N ARG A 1 14.83 26.74 6.56
CA ARG A 1 13.67 25.86 6.40
C ARG A 1 13.26 25.80 4.93
N GLY A 2 13.15 24.59 4.35
CA GLY A 2 12.45 24.35 3.09
C GLY A 2 13.20 24.74 1.82
N GLY A 3 14.48 24.47 1.70
CA GLY A 3 15.17 24.52 0.40
C GLY A 3 14.78 23.30 -0.44
N GLY A 4 14.45 23.49 -1.73
CA GLY A 4 14.08 22.35 -2.55
C GLY A 4 14.14 22.62 -4.04
N TYR A 5 14.10 21.52 -4.78
CA TYR A 5 14.05 21.53 -6.23
C TYR A 5 12.77 20.86 -6.74
N TYR A 6 12.11 21.54 -7.65
CA TYR A 6 11.04 20.98 -8.44
C TYR A 6 11.62 20.48 -9.77
N ILE A 7 11.41 19.21 -10.07
CA ILE A 7 11.93 18.57 -11.27
C ILE A 7 10.75 18.08 -12.09
N TYR A 8 10.58 18.65 -13.26
CA TYR A 8 9.66 18.16 -14.27
C TYR A 8 10.39 17.13 -15.14
N ILE A 9 9.98 15.86 -15.03
CA ILE A 9 10.61 14.77 -15.79
C ILE A 9 9.92 14.64 -17.15
N ASN A 10 8.61 14.58 -17.16
CA ASN A 10 7.76 14.53 -18.35
C ASN A 10 6.31 14.85 -18.01
N ASP A 11 5.40 14.85 -19.00
CA ASP A 11 3.97 15.15 -18.85
C ASP A 11 3.23 14.23 -17.85
N TYR A 12 3.85 13.15 -17.42
CA TYR A 12 3.25 12.16 -16.55
C TYR A 12 3.84 12.13 -15.15
N ILE A 13 5.05 12.69 -14.95
CA ILE A 13 5.82 12.54 -13.72
C ILE A 13 6.42 13.88 -13.32
N VAL A 14 6.09 14.32 -12.13
CA VAL A 14 6.70 15.48 -11.47
C VAL A 14 7.28 15.06 -10.13
N MET A 15 8.39 15.67 -9.74
CA MET A 15 9.14 15.33 -8.56
C MET A 15 9.54 16.58 -7.79
N ASN A 16 9.40 16.54 -6.49
CA ASN A 16 9.89 17.55 -5.55
C ASN A 16 10.89 16.89 -4.61
N ILE A 17 12.03 17.53 -4.43
CA ILE A 17 13.01 17.19 -3.41
C ILE A 17 13.16 18.39 -2.51
N THR A 18 12.84 18.28 -1.23
CA THR A 18 12.98 19.33 -0.24
C THR A 18 13.87 18.89 0.90
N GLY A 19 14.73 19.79 1.35
CA GLY A 19 15.62 19.57 2.48
C GLY A 19 15.46 20.63 3.54
N ASP A 20 15.48 20.23 4.80
CA ASP A 20 15.50 21.07 5.97
C ASP A 20 16.81 20.86 6.74
N ILE A 21 17.43 21.95 7.17
CA ILE A 21 18.59 21.92 8.04
C ILE A 21 18.31 22.87 9.21
N TYR A 22 18.62 22.41 10.40
CA TYR A 22 18.41 23.15 11.64
C TYR A 22 19.74 23.45 12.32
N THR A 23 19.79 24.53 13.10
CA THR A 23 21.01 25.00 13.79
C THR A 23 21.52 24.01 14.84
N ASN A 24 20.64 23.14 15.39
CA ASN A 24 21.02 22.09 16.31
C ASN A 24 21.62 20.85 15.64
N GLY A 25 21.88 20.91 14.32
CA GLY A 25 22.41 19.80 13.53
C GLY A 25 21.35 18.82 13.00
N SER A 26 20.08 18.97 13.38
CA SER A 26 18.99 18.18 12.81
C SER A 26 18.82 18.48 11.33
N TRP A 27 18.48 17.47 10.55
CA TRP A 27 18.21 17.62 9.13
C TRP A 27 17.10 16.69 8.67
N GLY A 28 16.45 17.06 7.60
CA GLY A 28 15.41 16.26 6.95
C GLY A 28 15.51 16.35 5.44
N LEU A 29 15.20 15.27 4.77
CA LEU A 29 15.06 15.17 3.31
C LEU A 29 13.70 14.57 3.00
N GLN A 30 12.95 15.25 2.17
CA GLN A 30 11.66 14.78 1.67
C GLN A 30 11.73 14.69 0.15
N TYR A 31 11.33 13.53 -0.33
CA TYR A 31 11.14 13.21 -1.74
C TYR A 31 9.65 13.01 -1.99
N ALA A 32 9.07 13.78 -2.90
CA ALA A 32 7.67 13.69 -3.27
C ALA A 32 7.54 13.58 -4.79
N THR A 33 6.92 12.53 -5.26
CA THR A 33 6.66 12.30 -6.68
C THR A 33 5.18 12.10 -6.89
N GLN A 34 4.66 12.77 -7.91
CA GLN A 34 3.32 12.53 -8.44
C GLN A 34 3.45 12.03 -9.87
N TYR A 35 2.71 10.97 -10.17
CA TYR A 35 2.66 10.43 -11.51
C TYR A 35 1.22 10.12 -11.92
N ARG A 36 0.90 10.46 -13.16
CA ARG A 36 -0.43 10.27 -13.72
C ARG A 36 -0.37 10.03 -15.22
N LYS A 37 -0.97 8.94 -15.66
CA LYS A 37 -1.23 8.71 -17.08
C LYS A 37 -2.72 8.49 -17.28
N ARG A 38 -3.34 9.43 -18.02
CA ARG A 38 -4.80 9.42 -18.25
C ARG A 38 -5.27 8.08 -18.81
N TYR A 39 -6.37 7.55 -18.26
CA TYR A 39 -6.94 6.25 -18.59
C TYR A 39 -6.03 5.04 -18.32
N LYS A 40 -4.94 5.20 -17.60
CA LYS A 40 -4.05 4.09 -17.24
C LYS A 40 -3.84 3.96 -15.75
N PHE A 41 -3.25 4.98 -15.12
CA PHE A 41 -2.95 4.96 -13.69
C PHE A 41 -2.70 6.36 -13.16
N ASN A 42 -2.82 6.49 -11.85
CA ASN A 42 -2.36 7.63 -11.08
C ASN A 42 -1.76 7.16 -9.75
N GLY A 43 -0.90 7.98 -9.20
CA GLY A 43 -0.32 7.70 -7.90
C GLY A 43 0.57 8.83 -7.41
N ASN A 44 0.94 8.72 -6.15
CA ASN A 44 1.93 9.57 -5.51
C ASN A 44 2.82 8.74 -4.60
N LEU A 45 4.07 9.13 -4.49
CA LEU A 45 5.05 8.57 -3.59
C LEU A 45 5.68 9.70 -2.80
N ASN A 46 5.59 9.62 -1.48
CA ASN A 46 6.30 10.49 -0.56
C ASN A 46 7.25 9.63 0.29
N PHE A 47 8.50 10.00 0.29
CA PHE A 47 9.52 9.41 1.15
C PHE A 47 10.18 10.50 1.96
N THR A 48 10.28 10.32 3.25
CA THR A 48 10.93 11.26 4.16
C THR A 48 11.97 10.51 4.98
N ILE A 49 13.13 11.10 5.13
CA ILE A 49 14.15 10.66 6.07
C ILE A 49 14.60 11.88 6.87
N SER A 50 14.77 11.71 8.16
CA SER A 50 15.20 12.78 9.04
C SER A 50 16.10 12.26 10.15
N LYS A 51 16.99 13.15 10.60
CA LYS A 51 17.77 12.95 11.79
C LYS A 51 17.52 14.12 12.72
N ASN A 52 17.01 13.79 13.89
CA ASN A 52 16.58 14.77 14.87
C ASN A 52 17.50 14.69 16.11
N TYR A 53 17.96 15.84 16.57
CA TYR A 53 18.71 16.00 17.79
C TYR A 53 17.89 16.87 18.75
N VAL A 54 17.66 16.34 19.96
CA VAL A 54 17.07 17.09 21.06
C VAL A 54 18.22 17.44 21.98
N SER A 55 18.49 18.71 22.18
CA SER A 55 19.61 19.21 22.98
C SER A 55 21.01 19.00 22.35
N GLU A 56 22.05 19.49 23.01
CA GLU A 56 23.44 19.41 22.55
C GLU A 56 24.15 18.16 23.09
N LYS A 57 25.08 17.65 22.29
CA LYS A 57 25.85 16.47 22.64
C LYS A 57 26.68 16.71 23.91
N GLY A 58 26.44 15.92 24.94
CA GLY A 58 27.08 16.04 26.25
C GLY A 58 26.16 16.53 27.37
N LEU A 59 24.93 16.97 27.03
CA LEU A 59 23.91 17.29 28.03
C LEU A 59 23.10 16.05 28.45
N PRO A 60 22.55 16.02 29.67
CA PRO A 60 21.82 14.85 30.19
C PRO A 60 20.55 14.52 29.45
N ASP A 61 19.98 15.51 28.74
CA ASP A 61 18.75 15.44 27.95
C ASP A 61 19.01 15.22 26.45
N TYR A 62 20.29 14.94 26.08
CA TYR A 62 20.62 14.64 24.69
C TYR A 62 19.89 13.39 24.18
N GLN A 63 19.15 13.52 23.12
CA GLN A 63 18.50 12.42 22.42
C GLN A 63 18.75 12.56 20.91
N GLU A 64 18.97 11.45 20.28
CA GLU A 64 19.15 11.33 18.84
C GLU A 64 18.11 10.36 18.28
N SER A 65 17.41 10.76 17.23
CA SER A 65 16.47 9.90 16.52
C SER A 65 16.73 9.95 15.03
N SER A 66 16.72 8.79 14.41
CA SER A 66 16.73 8.65 12.95
C SER A 66 15.40 8.09 12.52
N ASP A 67 14.66 8.88 11.74
CA ASP A 67 13.29 8.57 11.39
C ASP A 67 13.10 8.55 9.88
N TRP A 68 12.22 7.67 9.45
CA TRP A 68 11.81 7.58 8.06
C TRP A 68 10.31 7.37 7.94
N SER A 69 9.76 7.80 6.82
CA SER A 69 8.38 7.47 6.44
C SER A 69 8.25 7.26 4.94
N VAL A 70 7.40 6.34 4.56
CA VAL A 70 7.01 6.05 3.17
C VAL A 70 5.50 6.09 3.08
N ARG A 71 4.99 6.91 2.18
CA ARG A 71 3.59 6.93 1.81
C ARG A 71 3.48 6.80 0.31
N TRP A 72 2.87 5.72 -0.14
CA TRP A 72 2.67 5.45 -1.55
C TRP A 72 1.23 5.09 -1.83
N THR A 73 0.63 5.80 -2.78
CA THR A 73 -0.68 5.44 -3.31
C THR A 73 -0.57 5.21 -4.80
N HIS A 74 -1.20 4.16 -5.27
CA HIS A 74 -1.31 3.82 -6.69
C HIS A 74 -2.69 3.29 -6.99
N THR A 75 -3.29 3.81 -8.06
CA THR A 75 -4.57 3.31 -8.54
C THR A 75 -4.50 3.12 -10.04
N GLN A 76 -4.74 1.90 -10.48
CA GLN A 76 -4.91 1.60 -11.90
C GLN A 76 -6.34 1.98 -12.33
N ASP A 77 -6.46 2.69 -13.46
CA ASP A 77 -7.76 2.99 -14.05
C ASP A 77 -8.37 1.70 -14.63
N GLY A 78 -9.65 1.44 -14.34
CA GLY A 78 -10.35 0.27 -14.88
C GLY A 78 -10.41 0.22 -16.42
N LYS A 79 -10.27 1.38 -17.08
CA LYS A 79 -10.16 1.48 -18.54
C LYS A 79 -8.82 0.99 -19.10
N ALA A 80 -7.77 0.96 -18.27
CA ALA A 80 -6.44 0.50 -18.70
C ALA A 80 -6.43 -0.99 -19.04
N ASN A 81 -7.11 -1.78 -18.21
CA ASN A 81 -7.28 -3.22 -18.42
C ASN A 81 -8.53 -3.70 -17.66
N PRO A 82 -9.63 -4.04 -18.36
CA PRO A 82 -10.84 -4.50 -17.71
C PRO A 82 -10.71 -5.87 -17.04
N TYR A 83 -9.65 -6.61 -17.34
CA TYR A 83 -9.41 -7.95 -16.83
C TYR A 83 -8.38 -8.01 -15.70
N SER A 84 -7.73 -6.88 -15.40
CA SER A 84 -6.76 -6.81 -14.32
C SER A 84 -6.90 -5.49 -13.59
N SER A 85 -6.89 -5.53 -12.28
CA SER A 85 -6.85 -4.33 -11.44
C SER A 85 -5.65 -4.40 -10.49
N PHE A 86 -5.05 -3.25 -10.25
CA PHE A 86 -3.99 -3.09 -9.25
C PHE A 86 -4.23 -1.80 -8.48
N SER A 87 -4.15 -1.89 -7.16
CA SER A 87 -4.18 -0.74 -6.28
C SER A 87 -3.23 -0.94 -5.09
N ALA A 88 -2.62 0.14 -4.67
CA ALA A 88 -1.75 0.16 -3.51
C ALA A 88 -2.00 1.41 -2.68
N SER A 89 -2.03 1.22 -1.36
CA SER A 89 -2.04 2.29 -0.36
C SER A 89 -1.09 1.87 0.74
N VAL A 90 0.12 2.41 0.73
CA VAL A 90 1.19 2.10 1.68
C VAL A 90 1.40 3.30 2.58
N ASP A 91 1.36 3.08 3.88
CA ASP A 91 1.74 4.06 4.91
C ASP A 91 2.57 3.33 5.97
N MET A 92 3.87 3.56 5.95
CA MET A 92 4.85 2.96 6.85
C MET A 92 5.79 4.02 7.37
N SER A 93 6.19 3.92 8.62
CA SER A 93 7.18 4.81 9.20
C SER A 93 7.89 4.16 10.38
N SER A 94 9.05 4.73 10.77
CA SER A 94 9.67 4.42 12.05
C SER A 94 8.72 4.74 13.22
N ALA A 95 8.93 4.06 14.35
CA ALA A 95 8.06 4.19 15.53
C ALA A 95 7.94 5.65 16.02
N ASN A 96 9.07 6.37 16.04
CA ASN A 96 9.15 7.72 16.59
C ASN A 96 8.87 8.83 15.57
N ASN A 97 8.67 8.48 14.30
CA ASN A 97 8.51 9.48 13.23
C ASN A 97 7.40 10.49 13.50
N ASN A 98 6.27 10.05 14.01
CA ASN A 98 5.16 10.94 14.31
C ASN A 98 5.46 11.88 15.48
N TYR A 99 6.24 11.44 16.45
CA TYR A 99 6.61 12.27 17.62
C TYR A 99 7.51 13.43 17.23
N TYR A 100 8.53 13.19 16.39
CA TYR A 100 9.51 14.22 16.02
C TYR A 100 9.13 15.04 14.78
N ASN A 101 8.38 14.45 13.86
CA ASN A 101 8.16 15.04 12.53
C ASN A 101 6.71 15.44 12.24
N ALA A 102 5.75 15.11 13.12
CA ALA A 102 4.37 15.54 12.91
C ALA A 102 4.20 17.04 13.22
N ASN A 103 3.57 17.76 12.29
CA ASN A 103 3.30 19.20 12.41
C ASN A 103 1.88 19.48 12.97
N THR A 104 1.11 18.45 13.28
CA THR A 104 -0.26 18.57 13.79
C THR A 104 -0.49 17.66 14.98
N VAL A 105 -1.39 18.06 15.88
CA VAL A 105 -1.78 17.25 17.05
C VAL A 105 -2.36 15.90 16.62
N ASP A 106 -3.15 15.89 15.56
CA ASP A 106 -3.71 14.64 15.00
C ASP A 106 -2.61 13.71 14.46
N GLY A 107 -1.56 14.28 13.86
CA GLY A 107 -0.40 13.51 13.40
C GLY A 107 0.37 12.87 14.54
N ILE A 108 0.51 13.57 15.68
CA ILE A 108 1.14 13.03 16.89
C ILE A 108 0.25 11.97 17.54
N ALA A 109 -1.05 12.17 17.56
CA ALA A 109 -2.01 11.26 18.17
C ALA A 109 -2.25 10.00 17.35
N ASN A 110 -2.12 10.09 16.03
CA ASN A 110 -2.36 8.97 15.13
C ASN A 110 -1.13 8.05 15.04
N GLN A 111 -1.14 7.04 15.87
CA GLN A 111 -0.05 6.05 15.99
C GLN A 111 -0.30 4.77 15.18
N ARG A 112 -1.40 4.71 14.43
CA ARG A 112 -1.72 3.57 13.59
C ARG A 112 -1.35 3.86 12.14
N LYS A 113 -0.62 2.94 11.54
CA LYS A 113 -0.27 2.91 10.12
C LYS A 113 -0.88 1.68 9.49
N GLN A 114 -1.45 1.85 8.32
CA GLN A 114 -2.07 0.75 7.60
C GLN A 114 -1.63 0.80 6.14
N SER A 115 -1.25 -0.36 5.63
CA SER A 115 -0.89 -0.51 4.23
C SER A 115 -1.68 -1.66 3.63
N SER A 116 -2.14 -1.45 2.41
CA SER A 116 -2.82 -2.47 1.64
C SER A 116 -2.37 -2.40 0.18
N ILE A 117 -2.05 -3.55 -0.39
CA ILE A 117 -1.80 -3.69 -1.82
C ILE A 117 -2.73 -4.79 -2.29
N SER A 118 -3.47 -4.53 -3.35
CA SER A 118 -4.39 -5.49 -3.93
C SER A 118 -4.19 -5.60 -5.43
N TRP A 119 -4.29 -6.83 -5.91
CA TRP A 119 -4.21 -7.16 -7.31
C TRP A 119 -5.25 -8.21 -7.65
N SER A 120 -5.90 -8.07 -8.79
CA SER A 120 -6.81 -9.08 -9.29
C SER A 120 -6.65 -9.28 -10.79
N LYS A 121 -6.88 -10.50 -11.24
CA LYS A 121 -6.88 -10.86 -12.66
C LYS A 121 -8.03 -11.82 -12.96
N LYS A 122 -8.75 -11.51 -14.02
CA LYS A 122 -9.81 -12.36 -14.60
C LYS A 122 -9.38 -12.77 -16.00
N TRP A 123 -9.64 -14.01 -16.36
CA TRP A 123 -9.42 -14.47 -17.74
C TRP A 123 -10.75 -14.50 -18.48
N PRO A 124 -10.93 -13.69 -19.54
CA PRO A 124 -12.24 -13.47 -20.17
C PRO A 124 -12.85 -14.74 -20.77
N GLU A 125 -12.02 -15.65 -21.24
CA GLU A 125 -12.46 -16.92 -21.86
C GLU A 125 -12.44 -18.11 -20.89
N SER A 126 -12.13 -17.83 -19.62
CA SER A 126 -11.98 -18.85 -18.58
C SER A 126 -12.85 -18.49 -17.38
N PRO A 127 -13.44 -19.46 -16.70
CA PRO A 127 -14.22 -19.21 -15.50
C PRO A 127 -13.37 -18.81 -14.30
N PHE A 128 -12.04 -18.76 -14.46
CA PHE A 128 -11.11 -18.51 -13.35
C PHE A 128 -10.85 -17.02 -13.12
N SER A 129 -10.72 -16.67 -11.85
CA SER A 129 -10.21 -15.38 -11.38
C SER A 129 -9.23 -15.60 -10.24
N LEU A 130 -8.15 -14.83 -10.26
CA LEU A 130 -7.12 -14.83 -9.22
C LEU A 130 -7.05 -13.45 -8.60
N SER A 131 -7.04 -13.38 -7.28
CA SER A 131 -6.78 -12.14 -6.55
C SER A 131 -5.71 -12.37 -5.49
N GLY A 132 -4.90 -11.35 -5.29
CA GLY A 132 -3.89 -11.34 -4.26
C GLY A 132 -3.95 -10.04 -3.48
N SER A 133 -3.68 -10.10 -2.18
CA SER A 133 -3.54 -8.92 -1.34
C SER A 133 -2.43 -9.07 -0.31
N PHE A 134 -1.84 -7.94 -0.01
CA PHE A 134 -0.93 -7.71 1.10
C PHE A 134 -1.57 -6.70 2.04
N ASN A 135 -1.57 -6.99 3.33
CA ASN A 135 -2.01 -6.06 4.35
C ASN A 135 -0.96 -5.96 5.44
N HIS A 136 -0.69 -4.74 5.85
CA HIS A 136 0.19 -4.40 6.96
C HIS A 136 -0.53 -3.43 7.89
N SER A 137 -0.43 -3.67 9.17
CA SER A 137 -0.91 -2.77 10.21
C SER A 137 0.17 -2.64 11.29
N GLN A 138 0.53 -1.42 11.59
CA GLN A 138 1.49 -1.07 12.63
C GLN A 138 0.82 -0.14 13.64
N ASN A 139 1.04 -0.39 14.92
CA ASN A 139 0.64 0.51 15.98
C ASN A 139 1.88 0.86 16.81
N SER A 140 2.34 2.10 16.68
CA SER A 140 3.55 2.59 17.36
C SER A 140 3.37 2.73 18.87
N ARG A 141 2.13 2.73 19.37
CA ARG A 141 1.86 2.89 20.80
C ARG A 141 2.24 1.65 21.62
N ASP A 142 1.93 0.48 21.09
CA ASP A 142 2.18 -0.81 21.71
C ASP A 142 3.24 -1.64 20.97
N SER A 143 3.92 -1.01 20.00
CA SER A 143 4.95 -1.63 19.15
C SER A 143 4.49 -2.90 18.46
N SER A 144 3.19 -2.98 18.13
CA SER A 144 2.62 -4.14 17.46
C SER A 144 2.64 -3.99 15.94
N ILE A 145 3.00 -5.06 15.26
CA ILE A 145 3.00 -5.16 13.81
C ILE A 145 2.24 -6.42 13.41
N ALA A 146 1.27 -6.26 12.52
CA ALA A 146 0.54 -7.36 11.92
C ALA A 146 0.71 -7.32 10.40
N ILE A 147 1.15 -8.42 9.82
CA ILE A 147 1.37 -8.57 8.39
C ILE A 147 0.57 -9.78 7.90
N THR A 148 -0.21 -9.60 6.85
CA THR A 148 -0.87 -10.69 6.13
C THR A 148 -0.28 -10.76 4.73
N LEU A 149 0.51 -11.81 4.48
CA LEU A 149 1.18 -12.06 3.22
C LEU A 149 1.64 -13.54 3.13
N PRO A 150 1.33 -14.25 2.05
CA PRO A 150 0.39 -13.90 1.00
C PRO A 150 -1.08 -14.08 1.45
N ASN A 151 -1.97 -13.34 0.81
CA ASN A 151 -3.39 -13.63 0.84
C ASN A 151 -3.83 -13.78 -0.63
N LEU A 152 -3.93 -15.00 -1.10
CA LEU A 152 -4.26 -15.36 -2.48
C LEU A 152 -5.60 -16.08 -2.51
N SER A 153 -6.46 -15.70 -3.44
CA SER A 153 -7.76 -16.35 -3.65
C SER A 153 -7.93 -16.67 -5.13
N LEU A 154 -8.05 -17.96 -5.42
CA LEU A 154 -8.41 -18.49 -6.73
C LEU A 154 -9.89 -18.87 -6.71
N ARG A 155 -10.66 -18.34 -7.64
CA ARG A 155 -12.08 -18.66 -7.78
C ARG A 155 -12.39 -19.11 -9.20
N MET A 156 -13.20 -20.14 -9.30
CA MET A 156 -13.85 -20.56 -10.53
C MET A 156 -15.34 -20.22 -10.43
N THR A 157 -15.83 -19.39 -11.34
CA THR A 157 -17.26 -19.13 -11.48
C THR A 157 -18.00 -20.44 -11.79
N GLN A 158 -19.22 -20.56 -11.30
CA GLN A 158 -20.03 -21.73 -11.54
C GLN A 158 -20.17 -22.02 -13.04
N ILE A 159 -19.79 -23.21 -13.44
CA ILE A 159 -19.95 -23.73 -14.78
C ILE A 159 -20.93 -24.89 -14.76
N TYR A 160 -21.60 -25.10 -15.87
CA TYR A 160 -22.53 -26.21 -16.08
C TYR A 160 -21.96 -27.14 -17.15
N PRO A 161 -21.11 -28.09 -16.79
CA PRO A 161 -20.34 -28.89 -17.75
C PRO A 161 -21.21 -29.75 -18.66
N PHE A 162 -22.40 -30.11 -18.21
CA PHE A 162 -23.33 -30.97 -18.94
C PHE A 162 -24.34 -30.19 -19.80
N ARG A 163 -24.42 -28.86 -19.61
CA ARG A 163 -25.33 -28.02 -20.39
C ARG A 163 -24.79 -27.79 -21.79
N LYS A 164 -25.47 -28.33 -22.79
CA LYS A 164 -25.12 -28.10 -24.21
C LYS A 164 -25.48 -26.66 -24.62
N LYS A 165 -24.50 -25.94 -25.14
CA LYS A 165 -24.72 -24.60 -25.72
C LYS A 165 -25.60 -24.74 -26.97
N GLY A 166 -26.72 -24.01 -27.00
CA GLY A 166 -27.58 -23.92 -28.22
C GLY A 166 -28.72 -24.94 -28.33
N LYS A 167 -29.02 -25.75 -27.33
CA LYS A 167 -30.19 -26.60 -27.33
C LYS A 167 -31.42 -25.84 -26.87
N SER A 168 -32.40 -25.68 -27.79
CA SER A 168 -33.78 -25.36 -27.49
C SER A 168 -34.53 -26.68 -27.24
N GLY A 169 -34.68 -27.10 -26.00
CA GLY A 169 -35.35 -28.32 -25.60
C GLY A 169 -35.45 -28.42 -24.07
N GLU A 170 -36.27 -29.38 -23.59
CA GLU A 170 -36.44 -29.62 -22.15
C GLU A 170 -35.10 -29.85 -21.44
N MET A 171 -34.88 -29.09 -20.37
CA MET A 171 -33.70 -29.25 -19.53
C MET A 171 -33.79 -30.57 -18.76
N LYS A 172 -32.75 -31.38 -18.88
CA LYS A 172 -32.63 -32.60 -18.11
C LYS A 172 -32.03 -32.28 -16.74
N TRP A 173 -32.25 -33.13 -15.76
CA TRP A 173 -31.80 -32.93 -14.38
C TRP A 173 -30.29 -32.68 -14.26
N TYR A 174 -29.47 -33.32 -15.12
CA TYR A 174 -28.01 -33.15 -15.14
C TYR A 174 -27.55 -31.84 -15.77
N ASP A 175 -28.36 -31.16 -16.57
CA ASP A 175 -28.05 -29.85 -17.14
C ASP A 175 -27.96 -28.76 -16.06
N ASN A 176 -28.56 -29.02 -14.87
CA ASN A 176 -28.54 -28.14 -13.73
C ASN A 176 -27.39 -28.41 -12.74
N ILE A 177 -26.55 -29.41 -13.02
CA ILE A 177 -25.36 -29.69 -12.21
C ILE A 177 -24.34 -28.57 -12.48
N GLY A 178 -24.20 -27.69 -11.50
CA GLY A 178 -23.22 -26.62 -11.51
C GLY A 178 -21.99 -26.98 -10.66
N VAL A 179 -20.83 -26.67 -11.18
CA VAL A 179 -19.54 -26.86 -10.48
C VAL A 179 -18.90 -25.50 -10.29
N SER A 180 -18.53 -25.18 -9.06
CA SER A 180 -17.74 -23.99 -8.70
C SER A 180 -16.56 -24.43 -7.82
N TYR A 181 -15.48 -23.69 -7.87
CA TYR A 181 -14.30 -23.95 -7.05
C TYR A 181 -13.78 -22.67 -6.43
N SER A 182 -13.33 -22.74 -5.19
CA SER A 182 -12.62 -21.67 -4.52
C SER A 182 -11.48 -22.22 -3.68
N ALA A 183 -10.31 -21.62 -3.80
CA ALA A 183 -9.15 -21.90 -2.95
C ALA A 183 -8.62 -20.58 -2.39
N GLU A 184 -8.25 -20.59 -1.14
CA GLU A 184 -7.65 -19.45 -0.45
C GLU A 184 -6.38 -19.89 0.26
N LEU A 185 -5.32 -19.11 0.06
CA LEU A 185 -4.07 -19.25 0.78
C LEU A 185 -3.82 -17.95 1.54
N ARG A 186 -3.82 -18.04 2.86
CA ARG A 186 -3.59 -16.90 3.74
C ARG A 186 -2.53 -17.23 4.77
N ASN A 187 -1.54 -16.36 4.88
CA ASN A 187 -0.58 -16.37 5.97
C ASN A 187 -0.62 -15.03 6.69
N SER A 188 -0.67 -15.08 8.02
CA SER A 188 -0.68 -13.87 8.86
C SER A 188 0.32 -14.02 10.00
N ILE A 189 1.13 -13.00 10.16
CA ILE A 189 2.14 -12.91 11.21
C ILE A 189 1.79 -11.70 12.06
N GLN A 190 1.77 -11.88 13.37
CA GLN A 190 1.64 -10.81 14.34
C GLN A 190 2.85 -10.87 15.26
N THR A 191 3.50 -9.75 15.42
CA THR A 191 4.62 -9.61 16.34
C THR A 191 4.45 -8.37 17.20
N LYS A 192 5.00 -8.42 18.38
CA LYS A 192 5.11 -7.30 19.29
C LYS A 192 6.56 -7.16 19.65
N GLU A 193 7.11 -5.97 19.51
CA GLU A 193 8.48 -5.68 19.92
C GLU A 193 8.45 -5.47 21.43
N ASP A 194 9.11 -6.36 22.17
CA ASP A 194 9.34 -6.17 23.59
C ASP A 194 10.38 -5.06 23.78
N LYS A 195 10.01 -4.04 24.54
CA LYS A 195 10.88 -2.88 24.86
C LYS A 195 11.92 -3.25 25.89
#